data_758ca249da23908d637216d96b897bd4
#
_entry.id   758ca249da23908d637216d96b897bd4
#
_cell.length_a   1.000
_cell.length_b   1.000
_cell.length_c   1.000
_cell.angle_alpha   90.00
_cell.angle_beta   90.00
_cell.angle_gamma   90.00
#
_symmetry.space_group_name_H-M   'P 1'
#
loop_
_entity.id
_entity.type
_entity.pdbx_description
1 polymer ?
#
loop_
_entity_poly.entity_id
_entity_poly.type
_entity_poly.pdbx_seq_one_letter_code
_entity_poly.pdbx_strand_id
1 'polypeptide(L)'
;MTGAGTGSTGGAVIAGRGQPYRDDQLVVGRPYARLVGAQLEAWGARPELEEDPRLNLALVNLDARAARSWLQDRDPELVAAARAAADEAGYEPSDVDVTLRCLRRVLADRYAGWVPTMGKNRVMSRLTGSYVIDGGGGDGRPQPLQSYVIDGGGVGRPSRPWPPEGSTLLGLRADAPGRGARVGLVDTRMATHPWLAGGYIAAATALLPPRGRVRLPWMADHATFVAGLVLRQAPGAVIELRSGLDDDGSQDSWTLAQAVADLADSSTDVVNLSLGCRTEDGQPPLVLSAAVAALGRRTLVVAAAGNHGGTEGGTAPAPSWPAALDDVIAVGALDGAERAAFSPDAPWVDALAPGVDVVSTCEPQDTGGTVLARWSGTSFAAAAVSGAIAAQVHQGRTAREAWADLSKASRHDEDGRPLVALGRLAGWPADGRRYGSPR
;
A
#
# COMPACT_ATOMS: atom_id res chain seq x y z
N MET A 1 13.58 -14.34 -33.02
CA MET A 1 14.15 -13.02 -32.71
C MET A 1 13.97 -12.80 -31.23
N THR A 2 15.07 -12.75 -30.54
CA THR A 2 15.24 -12.81 -29.11
C THR A 2 14.87 -11.47 -28.48
N GLY A 3 13.80 -11.43 -27.69
CA GLY A 3 13.47 -10.29 -26.83
C GLY A 3 14.34 -10.34 -25.56
N ALA A 4 15.28 -9.40 -25.48
CA ALA A 4 16.08 -9.19 -24.30
C ALA A 4 15.19 -8.65 -23.16
N GLY A 5 15.01 -9.43 -22.10
CA GLY A 5 14.54 -8.95 -20.84
C GLY A 5 15.60 -8.01 -20.26
N THR A 6 15.27 -6.74 -20.07
CA THR A 6 16.08 -5.81 -19.27
C THR A 6 16.00 -6.26 -17.82
N GLY A 7 16.96 -7.09 -17.41
CA GLY A 7 17.17 -7.40 -16.01
C GLY A 7 17.57 -6.11 -15.30
N SER A 8 16.74 -5.64 -14.39
CA SER A 8 17.09 -4.63 -13.42
C SER A 8 18.31 -5.13 -12.65
N THR A 9 19.46 -4.48 -12.85
CA THR A 9 20.64 -4.64 -11.99
C THR A 9 20.39 -3.85 -10.69
N GLY A 10 19.37 -4.25 -9.93
CA GLY A 10 19.09 -3.63 -8.64
C GLY A 10 20.10 -4.10 -7.60
N GLY A 11 20.71 -3.17 -6.87
CA GLY A 11 21.58 -3.45 -5.75
C GLY A 11 20.91 -4.29 -4.65
N ALA A 12 21.70 -4.73 -3.69
CA ALA A 12 21.19 -5.52 -2.58
C ALA A 12 20.15 -4.74 -1.77
N VAL A 13 19.18 -5.47 -1.22
CA VAL A 13 18.22 -4.90 -0.26
C VAL A 13 18.78 -5.07 1.14
N ILE A 14 19.00 -3.95 1.83
CA ILE A 14 19.48 -3.95 3.21
C ILE A 14 18.31 -4.08 4.16
N ALA A 15 18.28 -5.15 4.94
CA ALA A 15 17.36 -5.34 6.05
C ALA A 15 18.03 -4.83 7.34
N GLY A 16 17.54 -3.70 7.84
CA GLY A 16 17.94 -3.12 9.13
C GLY A 16 16.80 -3.19 10.18
N ARG A 17 16.94 -2.53 11.32
CA ARG A 17 15.85 -2.35 12.31
C ARG A 17 14.66 -1.54 11.76
N GLY A 18 14.84 -0.80 10.66
CA GLY A 18 13.81 -0.09 9.89
C GLY A 18 13.36 -0.89 8.67
N GLN A 19 12.60 -0.20 7.78
CA GLN A 19 12.22 -0.78 6.49
C GLN A 19 13.45 -1.00 5.60
N PRO A 20 13.51 -2.12 4.86
CA PRO A 20 14.55 -2.36 3.88
C PRO A 20 14.65 -1.23 2.85
N TYR A 21 15.81 -1.01 2.29
CA TYR A 21 16.08 -0.02 1.24
C TYR A 21 17.16 -0.52 0.28
N ARG A 22 17.26 0.11 -0.90
CA ARG A 22 18.31 -0.18 -1.87
C ARG A 22 19.62 0.46 -1.41
N ASP A 23 20.70 -0.32 -1.38
CA ASP A 23 22.02 0.12 -0.91
C ASP A 23 22.85 0.87 -1.97
N ASP A 24 22.31 0.99 -3.18
CA ASP A 24 22.90 1.64 -4.35
C ASP A 24 22.05 2.80 -4.89
N GLN A 25 21.02 3.25 -4.14
CA GLN A 25 20.07 4.25 -4.63
C GLN A 25 19.77 5.33 -3.61
N LEU A 26 19.78 6.58 -4.10
CA LEU A 26 19.27 7.76 -3.40
C LEU A 26 18.15 8.42 -4.19
N VAL A 27 17.24 9.07 -3.50
CA VAL A 27 16.23 9.95 -4.10
C VAL A 27 16.57 11.38 -3.75
N VAL A 28 16.54 12.28 -4.74
CA VAL A 28 16.94 13.68 -4.60
C VAL A 28 15.89 14.59 -5.24
N GLY A 29 15.63 15.74 -4.64
CA GLY A 29 14.82 16.79 -5.30
C GLY A 29 15.40 17.12 -6.68
N ARG A 30 14.57 17.03 -7.71
CA ARG A 30 14.98 17.15 -9.12
C ARG A 30 15.83 18.37 -9.43
N PRO A 31 15.54 19.60 -8.90
CA PRO A 31 16.37 20.76 -9.15
C PRO A 31 17.83 20.62 -8.68
N TYR A 32 18.07 19.70 -7.75
CA TYR A 32 19.36 19.49 -7.11
C TYR A 32 20.09 18.22 -7.57
N ALA A 33 19.48 17.43 -8.44
CA ALA A 33 20.01 16.13 -8.87
C ALA A 33 21.41 16.25 -9.48
N ARG A 34 21.66 17.26 -10.31
CA ARG A 34 22.98 17.52 -10.90
C ARG A 34 24.03 17.95 -9.88
N LEU A 35 23.65 18.75 -8.88
CA LEU A 35 24.55 19.17 -7.81
C LEU A 35 25.00 17.96 -6.99
N VAL A 36 24.06 17.11 -6.60
CA VAL A 36 24.33 15.88 -5.84
C VAL A 36 25.11 14.89 -6.68
N GLY A 37 24.73 14.72 -7.96
CA GLY A 37 25.45 13.85 -8.90
C GLY A 37 26.90 14.25 -9.05
N ALA A 38 27.20 15.54 -9.27
CA ALA A 38 28.57 16.03 -9.38
C ALA A 38 29.40 15.79 -8.11
N GLN A 39 28.80 15.91 -6.92
CA GLN A 39 29.49 15.62 -5.67
C GLN A 39 29.77 14.10 -5.52
N LEU A 40 28.83 13.25 -5.91
CA LEU A 40 29.00 11.78 -5.91
C LEU A 40 30.05 11.34 -6.92
N GLU A 41 30.09 11.96 -8.11
CA GLU A 41 31.11 11.69 -9.12
C GLU A 41 32.52 12.05 -8.61
N ALA A 42 32.66 13.19 -7.91
CA ALA A 42 33.91 13.58 -7.27
C ALA A 42 34.38 12.55 -6.21
N TRP A 43 33.48 11.76 -5.66
CA TRP A 43 33.76 10.66 -4.72
C TRP A 43 33.88 9.30 -5.44
N GLY A 44 33.88 9.27 -6.76
CA GLY A 44 34.04 8.05 -7.56
C GLY A 44 32.81 7.14 -7.61
N ALA A 45 31.64 7.63 -7.20
CA ALA A 45 30.41 6.83 -7.09
C ALA A 45 29.70 6.55 -8.42
N ARG A 46 30.13 7.14 -9.55
CA ARG A 46 29.55 6.96 -10.90
C ARG A 46 28.04 7.10 -10.92
N PRO A 47 27.46 8.26 -10.55
CA PRO A 47 26.03 8.44 -10.46
C PRO A 47 25.33 8.37 -11.82
N GLU A 48 24.20 7.62 -11.89
CA GLU A 48 23.26 7.65 -13.01
C GLU A 48 21.94 8.24 -12.52
N LEU A 49 21.39 9.22 -13.27
CA LEU A 49 20.20 9.96 -12.88
C LEU A 49 18.99 9.55 -13.71
N GLU A 50 17.89 9.21 -13.04
CA GLU A 50 16.56 9.02 -13.60
C GLU A 50 15.63 10.06 -13.01
N GLU A 51 15.13 11.02 -13.83
CA GLU A 51 14.25 12.07 -13.38
C GLU A 51 12.77 11.76 -13.61
N ASP A 52 11.92 12.01 -12.62
CA ASP A 52 10.46 12.05 -12.80
C ASP A 52 9.93 13.47 -12.54
N PRO A 53 9.50 14.19 -13.60
CA PRO A 53 8.97 15.54 -13.47
C PRO A 53 7.66 15.63 -12.65
N ARG A 54 6.84 14.58 -12.65
CA ARG A 54 5.55 14.54 -11.90
C ARG A 54 5.80 14.51 -10.40
N LEU A 55 6.82 13.76 -9.98
CA LEU A 55 7.26 13.67 -8.59
C LEU A 55 8.14 14.88 -8.20
N ASN A 56 8.69 15.63 -9.18
CA ASN A 56 9.73 16.61 -9.00
C ASN A 56 10.97 16.06 -8.27
N LEU A 57 11.26 14.78 -8.49
CA LEU A 57 12.36 14.01 -7.90
C LEU A 57 13.23 13.38 -8.99
N ALA A 58 14.42 12.94 -8.57
CA ALA A 58 15.32 12.11 -9.34
C ALA A 58 15.79 10.93 -8.49
N LEU A 59 15.80 9.74 -9.08
CA LEU A 59 16.53 8.59 -8.58
C LEU A 59 17.99 8.71 -9.01
N VAL A 60 18.89 8.46 -8.08
CA VAL A 60 20.34 8.44 -8.30
C VAL A 60 20.82 7.03 -8.01
N ASN A 61 21.16 6.28 -9.07
CA ASN A 61 21.88 5.02 -8.94
C ASN A 61 23.37 5.32 -8.74
N LEU A 62 24.02 4.68 -7.78
CA LEU A 62 25.42 5.01 -7.43
C LEU A 62 26.17 3.79 -6.88
N ASP A 63 27.49 3.80 -7.05
CA ASP A 63 28.38 2.91 -6.30
C ASP A 63 28.69 3.50 -4.91
N ALA A 64 27.80 3.27 -3.94
CA ALA A 64 27.91 3.80 -2.58
C ALA A 64 29.20 3.28 -1.88
N ARG A 65 29.62 2.06 -2.20
CA ARG A 65 30.84 1.48 -1.65
C ARG A 65 32.11 2.22 -2.14
N ALA A 66 32.16 2.55 -3.43
CA ALA A 66 33.26 3.35 -3.99
C ALA A 66 33.30 4.74 -3.35
N ALA A 67 32.16 5.43 -3.20
CA ALA A 67 32.07 6.71 -2.51
C ALA A 67 32.59 6.63 -1.07
N ARG A 68 32.13 5.64 -0.31
CA ARG A 68 32.57 5.40 1.06
C ARG A 68 34.07 5.13 1.15
N SER A 69 34.62 4.28 0.26
CA SER A 69 36.06 4.00 0.23
C SER A 69 36.86 5.26 -0.06
N TRP A 70 36.45 6.03 -1.04
CA TRP A 70 37.10 7.31 -1.39
C TRP A 70 37.10 8.29 -0.21
N LEU A 71 35.96 8.40 0.51
CA LEU A 71 35.82 9.26 1.70
C LEU A 71 36.69 8.73 2.85
N GLN A 72 36.73 7.41 3.08
CA GLN A 72 37.54 6.82 4.15
C GLN A 72 39.05 7.12 3.98
N ASP A 73 39.53 7.19 2.74
CA ASP A 73 40.92 7.47 2.43
C ASP A 73 41.28 8.97 2.57
N ARG A 74 40.32 9.89 2.41
CA ARG A 74 40.56 11.34 2.30
C ARG A 74 39.99 12.15 3.46
N ASP A 75 38.92 11.67 4.06
CA ASP A 75 38.23 12.32 5.18
C ASP A 75 37.65 11.26 6.15
N PRO A 76 38.53 10.50 6.84
CA PRO A 76 38.11 9.46 7.76
C PRO A 76 37.30 9.99 8.95
N GLU A 77 37.49 11.28 9.33
CA GLU A 77 36.75 11.91 10.41
C GLU A 77 35.28 12.12 10.03
N LEU A 78 35.02 12.54 8.79
CA LEU A 78 33.67 12.67 8.27
C LEU A 78 32.93 11.31 8.25
N VAL A 79 33.61 10.26 7.82
CA VAL A 79 33.06 8.89 7.83
C VAL A 79 32.80 8.40 9.26
N ALA A 80 33.72 8.67 10.19
CA ALA A 80 33.55 8.31 11.58
C ALA A 80 32.36 9.02 12.23
N ALA A 81 32.20 10.32 11.96
CA ALA A 81 31.05 11.11 12.44
C ALA A 81 29.72 10.60 11.87
N ALA A 82 29.69 10.25 10.57
CA ALA A 82 28.51 9.70 9.92
C ALA A 82 28.09 8.35 10.53
N ARG A 83 29.07 7.50 10.92
CA ARG A 83 28.82 6.24 11.60
C ARG A 83 28.35 6.42 13.04
N ALA A 84 29.02 7.27 13.82
CA ALA A 84 28.65 7.54 15.20
C ALA A 84 27.20 8.02 15.31
N ALA A 85 26.75 8.87 14.40
CA ALA A 85 25.35 9.32 14.36
C ALA A 85 24.33 8.22 13.99
N ALA A 86 24.78 7.12 13.37
CA ALA A 86 23.93 5.95 13.15
C ALA A 86 23.93 5.02 14.37
N ASP A 87 25.08 4.86 15.03
CA ASP A 87 25.22 4.07 16.26
C ASP A 87 24.37 4.69 17.39
N GLU A 88 24.34 6.02 17.52
CA GLU A 88 23.44 6.72 18.43
C GLU A 88 21.95 6.45 18.14
N ALA A 89 21.59 6.30 16.87
CA ALA A 89 20.26 5.90 16.44
C ALA A 89 20.00 4.38 16.56
N GLY A 90 21.01 3.59 17.00
CA GLY A 90 20.91 2.19 17.35
C GLY A 90 20.91 1.21 16.18
N TYR A 91 21.51 1.55 15.03
CA TYR A 91 21.65 0.66 13.89
C TYR A 91 23.03 0.76 13.23
N GLU A 92 23.46 -0.34 12.57
CA GLU A 92 24.68 -0.37 11.78
C GLU A 92 24.40 0.26 10.39
N PRO A 93 25.12 1.35 10.00
CA PRO A 93 24.87 2.03 8.76
C PRO A 93 25.45 1.28 7.56
N SER A 94 24.67 1.20 6.48
CA SER A 94 25.14 0.74 5.17
C SER A 94 26.05 1.76 4.48
N ASP A 95 26.64 1.39 3.35
CA ASP A 95 27.46 2.30 2.55
C ASP A 95 26.64 3.49 2.02
N VAL A 96 25.37 3.29 1.65
CA VAL A 96 24.49 4.40 1.23
C VAL A 96 24.09 5.30 2.39
N ASP A 97 23.91 4.77 3.61
CA ASP A 97 23.65 5.60 4.79
C ASP A 97 24.82 6.54 5.10
N VAL A 98 26.03 5.98 5.11
CA VAL A 98 27.26 6.77 5.32
C VAL A 98 27.40 7.82 4.22
N THR A 99 27.23 7.43 2.96
CA THR A 99 27.33 8.34 1.81
C THR A 99 26.29 9.49 1.92
N LEU A 100 25.02 9.16 2.25
CA LEU A 100 23.96 10.17 2.40
C LEU A 100 24.24 11.16 3.55
N ARG A 101 24.75 10.67 4.68
CA ARG A 101 25.12 11.51 5.82
C ARG A 101 26.30 12.45 5.49
N CYS A 102 27.33 11.90 4.83
CA CYS A 102 28.48 12.66 4.36
C CYS A 102 28.04 13.73 3.33
N LEU A 103 27.15 13.40 2.38
CA LEU A 103 26.59 14.36 1.43
C LEU A 103 25.89 15.51 2.15
N ARG A 104 25.01 15.20 3.10
CA ARG A 104 24.29 16.23 3.89
C ARG A 104 25.27 17.16 4.61
N ARG A 105 26.31 16.60 5.22
CA ARG A 105 27.31 17.37 5.95
C ARG A 105 28.12 18.27 5.02
N VAL A 106 28.69 17.72 3.96
CA VAL A 106 29.51 18.48 3.00
C VAL A 106 28.72 19.59 2.32
N LEU A 107 27.45 19.33 1.97
CA LEU A 107 26.61 20.36 1.34
C LEU A 107 26.18 21.41 2.36
N ALA A 108 25.86 21.03 3.61
CA ALA A 108 25.59 22.00 4.67
C ALA A 108 26.78 22.93 4.93
N ASP A 109 28.00 22.40 5.02
CA ASP A 109 29.20 23.16 5.25
C ASP A 109 29.50 24.10 4.07
N ARG A 110 29.27 23.66 2.83
CA ARG A 110 29.47 24.43 1.61
C ARG A 110 28.42 25.54 1.43
N TYR A 111 27.19 25.32 1.85
CA TYR A 111 26.06 26.21 1.59
C TYR A 111 25.42 26.80 2.87
N ALA A 112 26.24 27.11 3.85
CA ALA A 112 25.83 27.81 5.09
C ALA A 112 24.66 27.12 5.81
N GLY A 113 24.69 25.78 5.93
CA GLY A 113 23.67 24.96 6.59
C GLY A 113 22.55 24.45 5.69
N TRP A 114 22.48 24.90 4.43
CA TRP A 114 21.48 24.43 3.50
C TRP A 114 21.84 23.05 2.95
N VAL A 115 20.83 22.16 2.89
CA VAL A 115 20.94 20.80 2.37
C VAL A 115 19.82 20.56 1.37
N PRO A 116 20.11 20.01 0.17
CA PRO A 116 19.07 19.60 -0.77
C PRO A 116 18.18 18.54 -0.15
N THR A 117 16.92 18.50 -0.56
CA THR A 117 16.02 17.42 -0.22
C THR A 117 16.52 16.12 -0.81
N MET A 118 16.85 15.14 0.03
CA MET A 118 17.35 13.82 -0.38
C MET A 118 17.04 12.74 0.67
N GLY A 119 16.89 11.51 0.21
CA GLY A 119 16.58 10.35 1.04
C GLY A 119 16.98 9.03 0.38
N LYS A 120 16.64 7.93 1.03
CA LYS A 120 16.86 6.56 0.52
C LYS A 120 15.69 6.10 -0.34
N ASN A 121 15.95 5.25 -1.34
CA ASN A 121 14.91 4.48 -2.00
C ASN A 121 14.55 3.27 -1.14
N ARG A 122 13.41 3.30 -0.47
CA ARG A 122 12.97 2.28 0.49
C ARG A 122 12.24 1.16 -0.21
N VAL A 123 12.25 -0.03 0.39
CA VAL A 123 11.40 -1.14 -0.05
C VAL A 123 10.06 -1.01 0.66
N MET A 124 9.02 -0.86 -0.11
CA MET A 124 7.64 -0.86 0.33
C MET A 124 7.13 -2.29 0.38
N SER A 125 6.24 -2.57 1.29
CA SER A 125 5.56 -3.85 1.35
C SER A 125 4.15 -3.66 1.87
N ARG A 126 3.33 -4.70 1.77
CA ARG A 126 2.15 -4.76 2.61
C ARG A 126 2.61 -4.63 4.06
N LEU A 127 1.82 -3.95 4.87
CA LEU A 127 2.12 -3.74 6.29
C LEU A 127 1.90 -5.07 7.04
N THR A 128 2.91 -5.94 7.00
CA THR A 128 2.90 -7.21 7.74
C THR A 128 3.38 -6.99 9.15
N GLY A 129 2.46 -7.08 10.11
CA GLY A 129 2.81 -7.55 11.44
C GLY A 129 2.80 -9.08 11.41
N SER A 130 3.81 -9.74 11.95
CA SER A 130 3.78 -11.17 12.23
C SER A 130 2.82 -11.43 13.41
N TYR A 131 1.52 -11.29 13.18
CA TYR A 131 0.53 -11.80 14.11
C TYR A 131 -0.11 -13.04 13.52
N VAL A 132 0.31 -14.16 14.07
CA VAL A 132 -0.53 -15.36 14.08
C VAL A 132 -1.79 -14.95 14.88
N ILE A 133 -2.93 -14.85 14.21
CA ILE A 133 -4.20 -14.66 14.91
C ILE A 133 -4.45 -15.97 15.64
N ASP A 134 -4.17 -16.01 16.95
CA ASP A 134 -4.56 -17.10 17.82
C ASP A 134 -6.10 -17.21 17.81
N GLY A 135 -6.60 -18.27 17.19
CA GLY A 135 -8.04 -18.56 17.20
C GLY A 135 -8.65 -18.99 15.87
N GLY A 136 -7.86 -19.16 14.82
CA GLY A 136 -8.35 -19.67 13.54
C GLY A 136 -7.19 -19.88 12.60
N GLY A 137 -6.51 -20.99 12.71
CA GLY A 137 -5.31 -21.44 12.02
C GLY A 137 -5.08 -20.86 10.62
N GLY A 138 -4.57 -19.66 10.53
CA GLY A 138 -4.24 -19.01 9.27
C GLY A 138 -2.86 -18.43 9.32
N ASP A 139 -1.99 -18.91 8.44
CA ASP A 139 -0.66 -18.40 8.12
C ASP A 139 -0.68 -17.02 7.44
N GLY A 140 -1.73 -16.22 7.67
CA GLY A 140 -1.95 -14.90 7.07
C GLY A 140 -2.42 -14.93 5.62
N ARG A 141 -2.77 -16.10 5.08
CA ARG A 141 -3.27 -16.29 3.71
C ARG A 141 -4.78 -16.12 3.61
N PRO A 142 -5.32 -15.78 2.41
CA PRO A 142 -6.75 -15.81 2.18
C PRO A 142 -7.28 -17.21 2.39
N GLN A 143 -8.37 -17.32 3.15
CA GLN A 143 -9.07 -18.60 3.40
C GLN A 143 -10.23 -18.72 2.43
N PRO A 144 -10.19 -19.62 1.43
CA PRO A 144 -11.32 -19.86 0.55
C PRO A 144 -12.55 -20.24 1.37
N LEU A 145 -13.70 -19.67 1.01
CA LEU A 145 -14.97 -20.10 1.58
C LEU A 145 -15.23 -21.53 1.07
N GLN A 146 -15.02 -22.51 1.93
CA GLN A 146 -15.50 -23.85 1.65
C GLN A 146 -17.01 -23.78 1.47
N SER A 147 -17.51 -24.41 0.42
CA SER A 147 -18.91 -24.44 0.03
C SER A 147 -19.84 -24.42 1.23
N TYR A 148 -20.80 -23.48 1.26
CA TYR A 148 -21.80 -23.40 2.29
C TYR A 148 -22.52 -24.74 2.44
N VAL A 149 -22.31 -25.40 3.56
CA VAL A 149 -23.25 -26.43 4.05
C VAL A 149 -24.42 -25.65 4.62
N ILE A 150 -25.51 -25.57 3.88
CA ILE A 150 -26.82 -25.25 4.47
C ILE A 150 -27.14 -26.43 5.40
N ASP A 151 -27.36 -26.13 6.67
CA ASP A 151 -27.74 -27.11 7.69
C ASP A 151 -28.81 -28.09 7.17
N GLY A 152 -28.43 -29.34 7.05
CA GLY A 152 -29.27 -30.41 6.57
C GLY A 152 -28.45 -31.60 6.06
N GLY A 153 -27.70 -32.22 6.94
CA GLY A 153 -26.96 -33.49 6.85
C GLY A 153 -26.89 -34.16 5.48
N GLY A 154 -25.94 -33.76 4.64
CA GLY A 154 -25.62 -34.46 3.41
C GLY A 154 -24.41 -33.84 2.74
N VAL A 155 -23.43 -34.69 2.36
CA VAL A 155 -22.29 -34.29 1.54
C VAL A 155 -22.81 -33.94 0.14
N GLY A 156 -23.42 -32.75 0.01
CA GLY A 156 -23.94 -32.22 -1.25
C GLY A 156 -22.89 -31.39 -1.96
N ARG A 157 -22.67 -31.62 -3.25
CA ARG A 157 -21.99 -30.68 -4.15
C ARG A 157 -22.56 -29.28 -3.94
N PRO A 158 -21.76 -28.19 -4.02
CA PRO A 158 -22.27 -26.84 -3.92
C PRO A 158 -23.41 -26.68 -4.93
N SER A 159 -24.62 -26.41 -4.45
CA SER A 159 -25.83 -26.41 -5.27
C SER A 159 -25.95 -25.20 -6.21
N ARG A 160 -25.04 -24.24 -6.13
CA ARG A 160 -24.92 -23.12 -7.08
C ARG A 160 -23.49 -22.60 -7.15
N PRO A 161 -22.91 -22.40 -8.35
CA PRO A 161 -21.67 -21.65 -8.50
C PRO A 161 -21.89 -20.21 -8.03
N TRP A 162 -20.91 -19.62 -7.36
CA TRP A 162 -20.91 -18.21 -7.04
C TRP A 162 -19.96 -17.48 -8.04
N PRO A 163 -20.33 -16.34 -8.61
CA PRO A 163 -21.59 -15.61 -8.45
C PRO A 163 -22.77 -16.40 -9.02
N PRO A 164 -24.02 -16.22 -8.49
CA PRO A 164 -25.20 -16.80 -9.10
C PRO A 164 -25.25 -16.43 -10.59
N GLU A 165 -25.61 -17.38 -11.46
CA GLU A 165 -25.74 -17.13 -12.88
C GLU A 165 -26.53 -15.85 -13.13
N GLY A 166 -25.94 -14.88 -13.88
CA GLY A 166 -26.54 -13.57 -14.16
C GLY A 166 -26.22 -12.43 -13.17
N SER A 167 -25.58 -12.68 -12.04
CA SER A 167 -25.18 -11.65 -11.09
C SER A 167 -23.73 -11.17 -11.31
N THR A 168 -23.45 -10.60 -12.48
CA THR A 168 -22.23 -9.84 -12.70
C THR A 168 -22.46 -8.39 -12.29
N LEU A 169 -21.39 -7.67 -11.92
CA LEU A 169 -21.46 -6.21 -11.71
C LEU A 169 -22.13 -5.48 -12.86
N LEU A 170 -22.01 -5.98 -14.08
CA LEU A 170 -22.65 -5.39 -15.28
C LEU A 170 -24.16 -5.28 -15.14
N GLY A 171 -24.83 -6.25 -14.52
CA GLY A 171 -26.28 -6.21 -14.28
C GLY A 171 -26.71 -5.24 -13.16
N LEU A 172 -25.78 -4.86 -12.28
CA LEU A 172 -26.07 -3.99 -11.12
C LEU A 172 -25.78 -2.50 -11.40
N ARG A 173 -25.11 -2.16 -12.51
CA ARG A 173 -24.45 -0.86 -12.69
C ARG A 173 -25.35 0.31 -13.08
N ALA A 174 -26.51 0.08 -13.66
CA ALA A 174 -27.32 1.17 -14.22
C ALA A 174 -27.75 2.21 -13.17
N ASP A 175 -28.08 1.76 -11.94
CA ASP A 175 -28.53 2.62 -10.84
C ASP A 175 -27.77 2.37 -9.55
N ALA A 176 -26.57 1.76 -9.64
CA ALA A 176 -25.78 1.35 -8.47
C ALA A 176 -25.04 2.53 -7.82
N PRO A 177 -24.83 2.49 -6.49
CA PRO A 177 -24.00 3.45 -5.78
C PRO A 177 -22.60 3.58 -6.41
N GLY A 178 -22.07 4.79 -6.48
CA GLY A 178 -20.77 5.09 -7.05
C GLY A 178 -20.76 5.21 -8.58
N ARG A 179 -21.91 5.30 -9.23
CA ARG A 179 -21.97 5.51 -10.68
C ARG A 179 -21.22 6.78 -11.10
N GLY A 180 -20.21 6.61 -11.96
CA GLY A 180 -19.35 7.68 -12.43
C GLY A 180 -18.14 7.95 -11.54
N ALA A 181 -18.07 7.38 -10.33
CA ALA A 181 -16.89 7.48 -9.47
C ALA A 181 -15.74 6.63 -10.04
N ARG A 182 -14.52 7.15 -9.90
CA ARG A 182 -13.28 6.47 -10.29
C ARG A 182 -12.40 6.27 -9.07
N VAL A 183 -11.97 5.02 -8.84
CA VAL A 183 -11.12 4.64 -7.72
C VAL A 183 -9.78 4.14 -8.27
N GLY A 184 -8.72 4.89 -8.04
CA GLY A 184 -7.36 4.42 -8.29
C GLY A 184 -6.98 3.34 -7.28
N LEU A 185 -6.51 2.21 -7.77
CA LEU A 185 -5.98 1.14 -6.94
C LEU A 185 -4.52 0.89 -7.33
N VAL A 186 -3.61 1.19 -6.41
CA VAL A 186 -2.18 0.86 -6.57
C VAL A 186 -1.86 -0.29 -5.63
N ASP A 187 -1.60 -1.46 -6.23
CA ASP A 187 -1.51 -2.72 -5.49
C ASP A 187 -0.69 -3.75 -6.30
N THR A 188 -0.78 -5.03 -6.00
CA THR A 188 -0.26 -6.13 -6.83
C THR A 188 -0.99 -6.20 -8.17
N ARG A 189 -0.61 -7.13 -9.03
CA ARG A 189 -1.41 -7.47 -10.20
C ARG A 189 -2.73 -8.11 -9.78
N MET A 190 -3.77 -7.94 -10.60
CA MET A 190 -5.13 -8.43 -10.30
C MET A 190 -5.51 -9.61 -11.19
N ALA A 191 -6.18 -10.61 -10.62
CA ALA A 191 -6.79 -11.68 -11.39
C ALA A 191 -8.05 -11.21 -12.13
N THR A 192 -8.30 -11.79 -13.30
CA THR A 192 -9.54 -11.56 -14.07
C THR A 192 -10.70 -12.35 -13.44
N HIS A 193 -11.27 -11.80 -12.38
CA HIS A 193 -12.39 -12.44 -11.66
C HIS A 193 -13.74 -12.12 -12.33
N PRO A 194 -14.62 -13.11 -12.60
CA PRO A 194 -15.90 -12.87 -13.30
C PRO A 194 -16.79 -11.82 -12.62
N TRP A 195 -16.79 -11.78 -11.29
CA TRP A 195 -17.60 -10.80 -10.55
C TRP A 195 -17.09 -9.37 -10.73
N LEU A 196 -15.79 -9.17 -10.96
CA LEU A 196 -15.19 -7.84 -11.19
C LEU A 196 -15.35 -7.36 -12.63
N ALA A 197 -15.84 -8.21 -13.55
CA ALA A 197 -15.95 -7.91 -14.97
C ALA A 197 -16.74 -6.62 -15.21
N GLY A 198 -16.16 -5.70 -16.00
CA GLY A 198 -16.72 -4.38 -16.29
C GLY A 198 -16.55 -3.34 -15.16
N GLY A 199 -15.98 -3.69 -14.00
CA GLY A 199 -15.73 -2.82 -12.86
C GLY A 199 -14.36 -2.16 -12.84
N TYR A 200 -13.47 -2.45 -13.79
CA TYR A 200 -12.10 -1.94 -13.76
C TYR A 200 -11.53 -1.64 -15.14
N ILE A 201 -10.52 -0.79 -15.15
CA ILE A 201 -9.62 -0.50 -16.27
C ILE A 201 -8.20 -0.85 -15.81
N ALA A 202 -7.51 -1.66 -16.59
CA ALA A 202 -6.14 -2.08 -16.29
C ALA A 202 -5.34 -2.28 -17.58
N ALA A 203 -4.04 -1.99 -17.54
CA ALA A 203 -3.11 -2.44 -18.56
C ALA A 203 -2.96 -3.98 -18.47
N ALA A 204 -2.66 -4.63 -19.57
CA ALA A 204 -2.46 -6.09 -19.58
C ALA A 204 -1.34 -6.54 -18.61
N THR A 205 -0.32 -5.70 -18.40
CA THR A 205 0.78 -5.92 -17.46
C THR A 205 0.37 -5.86 -16.00
N ALA A 206 -0.75 -5.19 -15.68
CA ALA A 206 -1.32 -5.13 -14.35
C ALA A 206 -2.28 -6.29 -14.03
N LEU A 207 -2.45 -7.21 -14.97
CA LEU A 207 -3.27 -8.40 -14.79
C LEU A 207 -2.40 -9.63 -14.60
N LEU A 208 -2.85 -10.53 -13.73
CA LEU A 208 -2.22 -11.84 -13.57
C LEU A 208 -2.41 -12.69 -14.83
N PRO A 209 -1.42 -13.52 -15.21
CA PRO A 209 -1.57 -14.45 -16.31
C PRO A 209 -2.66 -15.48 -15.98
N PRO A 210 -3.35 -16.04 -17.00
CA PRO A 210 -4.28 -17.14 -16.79
C PRO A 210 -3.63 -18.30 -16.04
N ARG A 211 -4.39 -18.92 -15.16
CA ARG A 211 -3.94 -20.03 -14.28
C ARG A 211 -3.23 -21.17 -15.02
N GLY A 212 -2.38 -21.87 -14.27
CA GLY A 212 -1.77 -23.14 -14.67
C GLY A 212 -0.43 -23.00 -15.37
N ARG A 213 0.08 -21.79 -15.61
CA ARG A 213 1.41 -21.59 -16.22
C ARG A 213 2.53 -21.30 -15.23
N VAL A 214 2.23 -20.65 -14.10
CA VAL A 214 3.22 -20.25 -13.09
C VAL A 214 2.56 -20.34 -11.72
N ARG A 215 3.31 -20.85 -10.72
CA ARG A 215 2.89 -20.78 -9.30
C ARG A 215 3.23 -19.38 -8.78
N LEU A 216 2.21 -18.60 -8.46
CA LEU A 216 2.37 -17.25 -7.92
C LEU A 216 2.41 -17.28 -6.37
N PRO A 217 3.05 -16.32 -5.72
CA PRO A 217 2.87 -16.11 -4.29
C PRO A 217 1.39 -15.87 -3.95
N TRP A 218 0.96 -16.27 -2.75
CA TRP A 218 -0.43 -16.06 -2.31
C TRP A 218 -0.81 -14.58 -2.22
N MET A 219 0.18 -13.69 -2.10
CA MET A 219 0.01 -12.23 -2.14
C MET A 219 -0.45 -11.69 -3.48
N ALA A 220 -0.23 -12.40 -4.56
CA ALA A 220 -0.67 -11.97 -5.89
C ALA A 220 -2.19 -11.76 -6.00
N ASP A 221 -2.98 -12.37 -5.10
CA ASP A 221 -4.42 -12.16 -5.02
C ASP A 221 -4.86 -10.90 -4.27
N HIS A 222 -3.92 -10.15 -3.67
CA HIS A 222 -4.26 -9.03 -2.80
C HIS A 222 -5.06 -7.93 -3.53
N ALA A 223 -4.62 -7.51 -4.72
CA ALA A 223 -5.37 -6.55 -5.53
C ALA A 223 -6.79 -7.04 -5.89
N THR A 224 -6.94 -8.34 -6.20
CA THR A 224 -8.25 -8.95 -6.50
C THR A 224 -9.19 -8.85 -5.31
N PHE A 225 -8.68 -9.08 -4.13
CA PHE A 225 -9.44 -9.02 -2.89
C PHE A 225 -9.85 -7.58 -2.54
N VAL A 226 -8.91 -6.64 -2.62
CA VAL A 226 -9.13 -5.21 -2.39
C VAL A 226 -10.16 -4.64 -3.38
N ALA A 227 -10.01 -4.96 -4.68
CA ALA A 227 -10.95 -4.55 -5.73
C ALA A 227 -12.38 -5.04 -5.45
N GLY A 228 -12.52 -6.29 -4.99
CA GLY A 228 -13.81 -6.84 -4.60
C GLY A 228 -14.48 -6.08 -3.47
N LEU A 229 -13.74 -5.65 -2.46
CA LEU A 229 -14.28 -4.84 -1.35
C LEU A 229 -14.69 -3.44 -1.80
N VAL A 230 -13.89 -2.77 -2.61
CA VAL A 230 -14.24 -1.45 -3.17
C VAL A 230 -15.54 -1.55 -3.96
N LEU A 231 -15.64 -2.51 -4.89
CA LEU A 231 -16.82 -2.66 -5.75
C LEU A 231 -18.03 -3.27 -5.01
N ARG A 232 -17.82 -3.95 -3.89
CA ARG A 232 -18.91 -4.35 -2.99
C ARG A 232 -19.62 -3.12 -2.39
N GLN A 233 -18.87 -2.07 -2.04
CA GLN A 233 -19.41 -0.83 -1.50
C GLN A 233 -19.96 0.09 -2.62
N ALA A 234 -19.25 0.16 -3.73
CA ALA A 234 -19.56 1.03 -4.86
C ALA A 234 -19.66 0.23 -6.17
N PRO A 235 -20.72 -0.57 -6.39
CA PRO A 235 -20.83 -1.42 -7.57
C PRO A 235 -20.86 -0.63 -8.90
N GLY A 236 -21.24 0.63 -8.86
CA GLY A 236 -21.25 1.53 -10.01
C GLY A 236 -19.91 2.19 -10.34
N ALA A 237 -18.94 2.14 -9.43
CA ALA A 237 -17.63 2.74 -9.61
C ALA A 237 -16.75 1.99 -10.63
N VAL A 238 -15.73 2.64 -11.13
CA VAL A 238 -14.69 2.05 -11.98
C VAL A 238 -13.36 2.13 -11.27
N ILE A 239 -12.69 0.98 -11.10
CA ILE A 239 -11.34 0.92 -10.59
C ILE A 239 -10.35 1.19 -11.72
N GLU A 240 -9.41 2.11 -11.51
CA GLU A 240 -8.19 2.26 -12.31
C GLU A 240 -7.04 1.56 -11.60
N LEU A 241 -6.68 0.38 -12.07
CA LEU A 241 -5.62 -0.43 -11.49
C LEU A 241 -4.24 0.00 -12.02
N ARG A 242 -3.30 0.18 -11.09
CA ARG A 242 -1.87 0.25 -11.37
C ARG A 242 -1.15 -0.82 -10.54
N SER A 243 -0.31 -1.62 -11.19
CA SER A 243 0.57 -2.57 -10.50
C SER A 243 1.75 -1.79 -9.93
N GLY A 244 1.66 -1.44 -8.64
CA GLY A 244 2.68 -0.72 -7.88
C GLY A 244 3.45 -1.63 -6.93
N LEU A 245 3.01 -2.89 -6.78
CA LEU A 245 3.68 -3.94 -6.03
C LEU A 245 3.91 -5.16 -6.93
N ASP A 246 4.99 -5.88 -6.68
CA ASP A 246 5.25 -7.19 -7.26
C ASP A 246 4.28 -8.25 -6.69
N ASP A 247 4.28 -9.44 -7.27
CA ASP A 247 3.36 -10.52 -6.87
C ASP A 247 3.58 -11.02 -5.43
N ASP A 248 4.74 -10.76 -4.85
CA ASP A 248 5.03 -11.04 -3.44
C ASP A 248 4.55 -9.95 -2.47
N GLY A 249 4.02 -8.86 -3.02
CA GLY A 249 3.51 -7.71 -2.28
C GLY A 249 4.60 -6.71 -1.85
N SER A 250 5.78 -6.76 -2.44
CA SER A 250 6.86 -5.80 -2.20
C SER A 250 7.20 -4.98 -3.45
N GLN A 251 7.79 -3.81 -3.28
CA GLN A 251 8.36 -2.98 -4.35
C GLN A 251 9.23 -1.88 -3.75
N ASP A 252 10.16 -1.34 -4.50
CA ASP A 252 10.87 -0.13 -4.08
C ASP A 252 9.96 1.12 -4.18
N SER A 253 10.24 2.09 -3.33
CA SER A 253 9.38 3.28 -3.18
C SER A 253 9.38 4.19 -4.41
N TRP A 254 10.43 4.17 -5.24
CA TRP A 254 10.50 4.93 -6.49
C TRP A 254 9.49 4.41 -7.51
N THR A 255 9.56 3.11 -7.80
CA THR A 255 8.62 2.44 -8.71
C THR A 255 7.17 2.57 -8.25
N LEU A 256 6.93 2.39 -6.94
CA LEU A 256 5.60 2.59 -6.37
C LEU A 256 5.10 4.02 -6.55
N ALA A 257 5.95 5.03 -6.28
CA ALA A 257 5.59 6.43 -6.43
C ALA A 257 5.25 6.81 -7.87
N GLN A 258 5.95 6.24 -8.84
CA GLN A 258 5.62 6.41 -10.26
C GLN A 258 4.24 5.84 -10.58
N ALA A 259 3.90 4.64 -10.07
CA ALA A 259 2.59 4.05 -10.25
C ALA A 259 1.45 4.88 -9.62
N VAL A 260 1.71 5.52 -8.47
CA VAL A 260 0.77 6.48 -7.85
C VAL A 260 0.66 7.75 -8.71
N ALA A 261 1.78 8.31 -9.16
CA ALA A 261 1.80 9.52 -10.00
C ALA A 261 1.12 9.32 -11.36
N ASP A 262 1.09 8.09 -11.91
CA ASP A 262 0.36 7.75 -13.13
C ASP A 262 -1.17 7.94 -12.98
N LEU A 263 -1.69 8.02 -11.76
CA LEU A 263 -3.10 8.32 -11.50
C LEU A 263 -3.40 9.83 -11.47
N ALA A 264 -2.37 10.69 -11.39
CA ALA A 264 -2.55 12.15 -11.34
C ALA A 264 -3.21 12.71 -12.62
N ASP A 265 -2.89 12.11 -13.76
CA ASP A 265 -3.45 12.49 -15.07
C ASP A 265 -4.83 11.88 -15.33
N SER A 266 -5.30 11.00 -14.45
CA SER A 266 -6.62 10.40 -14.53
C SER A 266 -7.65 11.21 -13.73
N SER A 267 -8.92 11.07 -14.08
CA SER A 267 -10.01 11.72 -13.33
C SER A 267 -10.38 10.92 -12.09
N THR A 268 -9.38 10.46 -11.32
CA THR A 268 -9.57 9.61 -10.15
C THR A 268 -10.08 10.42 -8.96
N ASP A 269 -11.19 9.99 -8.36
CA ASP A 269 -11.81 10.65 -7.21
C ASP A 269 -11.17 10.22 -5.88
N VAL A 270 -10.91 8.90 -5.76
CA VAL A 270 -10.32 8.27 -4.57
C VAL A 270 -9.15 7.40 -5.02
N VAL A 271 -8.03 7.44 -4.30
CA VAL A 271 -6.92 6.50 -4.45
C VAL A 271 -6.82 5.64 -3.20
N ASN A 272 -6.88 4.32 -3.36
CA ASN A 272 -6.66 3.35 -2.30
C ASN A 272 -5.21 2.86 -2.31
N LEU A 273 -4.54 3.00 -1.18
CA LEU A 273 -3.19 2.52 -0.93
C LEU A 273 -3.19 1.50 0.22
N SER A 274 -3.45 0.25 -0.13
CA SER A 274 -3.45 -0.87 0.84
C SER A 274 -2.04 -1.41 1.11
N LEU A 275 -1.08 -0.49 1.28
CA LEU A 275 0.36 -0.73 1.39
C LEU A 275 1.01 0.34 2.26
N GLY A 276 2.27 0.13 2.63
CA GLY A 276 3.01 1.17 3.35
C GLY A 276 4.38 0.73 3.85
N CYS A 277 5.02 1.61 4.60
CA CYS A 277 6.27 1.35 5.30
C CYS A 277 6.35 2.12 6.62
N ARG A 278 7.29 1.75 7.46
CA ARG A 278 7.74 2.51 8.63
C ARG A 278 9.15 3.01 8.40
N THR A 279 9.53 4.08 9.04
CA THR A 279 10.88 4.66 8.94
C THR A 279 11.55 4.65 10.30
N GLU A 280 12.87 4.58 10.32
CA GLU A 280 13.68 4.54 11.54
C GLU A 280 13.59 5.85 12.33
N ASP A 281 13.45 6.95 11.60
CA ASP A 281 13.42 8.33 12.12
C ASP A 281 11.99 8.87 12.30
N GLY A 282 10.96 8.04 12.03
CA GLY A 282 9.56 8.45 12.08
C GLY A 282 9.15 9.52 11.06
N GLN A 283 10.05 9.85 10.08
CA GLN A 283 9.75 10.84 9.06
C GLN A 283 9.18 10.18 7.79
N PRO A 284 8.27 10.85 7.08
CA PRO A 284 7.72 10.32 5.85
C PRO A 284 8.81 10.14 4.77
N PRO A 285 8.81 9.03 4.03
CA PRO A 285 9.66 8.89 2.86
C PRO A 285 9.36 9.99 1.85
N LEU A 286 10.41 10.70 1.43
CA LEU A 286 10.32 11.80 0.46
C LEU A 286 9.48 11.42 -0.78
N VAL A 287 9.69 10.21 -1.28
CA VAL A 287 9.05 9.69 -2.49
C VAL A 287 7.54 9.55 -2.32
N LEU A 288 7.09 9.03 -1.16
CA LEU A 288 5.67 8.86 -0.89
C LEU A 288 4.95 10.20 -0.70
N SER A 289 5.59 11.13 0.00
CA SER A 289 5.06 12.48 0.15
C SER A 289 4.89 13.17 -1.22
N ALA A 290 5.89 13.02 -2.10
CA ALA A 290 5.83 13.54 -3.46
C ALA A 290 4.73 12.86 -4.30
N ALA A 291 4.57 11.54 -4.18
CA ALA A 291 3.55 10.79 -4.91
C ALA A 291 2.12 11.20 -4.50
N VAL A 292 1.86 11.34 -3.20
CA VAL A 292 0.58 11.84 -2.71
C VAL A 292 0.32 13.28 -3.16
N ALA A 293 1.35 14.14 -3.09
CA ALA A 293 1.24 15.53 -3.56
C ALA A 293 0.96 15.62 -5.07
N ALA A 294 1.52 14.73 -5.87
CA ALA A 294 1.31 14.67 -7.33
C ALA A 294 -0.14 14.39 -7.72
N LEU A 295 -0.91 13.67 -6.90
CA LEU A 295 -2.34 13.42 -7.13
C LEU A 295 -3.20 14.69 -7.03
N GLY A 296 -2.67 15.72 -6.37
CA GLY A 296 -3.35 17.01 -6.22
C GLY A 296 -4.58 16.96 -5.30
N ARG A 297 -5.18 18.14 -5.09
CA ARG A 297 -6.26 18.33 -4.10
C ARG A 297 -7.62 17.73 -4.49
N ARG A 298 -7.81 17.35 -5.75
CA ARG A 298 -9.08 16.77 -6.23
C ARG A 298 -9.24 15.31 -5.82
N THR A 299 -8.15 14.58 -5.79
CA THR A 299 -8.11 13.17 -5.43
C THR A 299 -7.99 13.02 -3.91
N LEU A 300 -8.81 12.17 -3.32
CA LEU A 300 -8.72 11.83 -1.91
C LEU A 300 -7.95 10.52 -1.75
N VAL A 301 -6.93 10.52 -0.91
CA VAL A 301 -6.12 9.32 -0.67
C VAL A 301 -6.59 8.63 0.61
N VAL A 302 -6.80 7.33 0.53
CA VAL A 302 -7.15 6.45 1.65
C VAL A 302 -6.07 5.38 1.76
N ALA A 303 -5.47 5.21 2.92
CA ALA A 303 -4.40 4.24 3.11
C ALA A 303 -4.59 3.36 4.35
N ALA A 304 -4.06 2.16 4.27
CA ALA A 304 -4.04 1.21 5.37
C ALA A 304 -3.12 1.68 6.50
N ALA A 305 -3.62 1.73 7.74
CA ALA A 305 -2.83 2.16 8.90
C ALA A 305 -1.71 1.18 9.27
N GLY A 306 -1.79 -0.07 8.79
CA GLY A 306 -0.79 -1.10 9.06
C GLY A 306 -1.25 -2.15 10.06
N ASN A 307 -0.54 -3.28 10.07
CA ASN A 307 -0.88 -4.44 10.90
C ASN A 307 0.19 -4.69 11.99
N HIS A 308 0.75 -3.62 12.55
CA HIS A 308 1.79 -3.66 13.58
C HIS A 308 1.27 -3.17 14.95
N GLY A 309 -0.05 -3.13 15.09
CA GLY A 309 -0.72 -2.70 16.31
C GLY A 309 -0.37 -3.60 17.49
N GLY A 310 -0.31 -2.98 18.62
CA GLY A 310 0.18 -3.57 19.85
C GLY A 310 1.29 -2.68 20.39
N THR A 311 1.08 -2.15 21.57
CA THR A 311 2.08 -1.35 22.29
C THR A 311 3.17 -2.28 22.79
N GLU A 312 4.23 -2.51 22.01
CA GLU A 312 5.47 -3.02 22.61
C GLU A 312 5.96 -1.96 23.62
N GLY A 313 5.84 -2.28 24.89
CA GLY A 313 6.36 -1.44 25.99
C GLY A 313 5.58 -0.16 26.30
N GLY A 314 4.31 -0.03 25.91
CA GLY A 314 3.43 1.12 26.27
C GLY A 314 3.66 2.39 25.44
N THR A 315 4.44 2.35 24.39
CA THR A 315 4.61 3.48 23.46
C THR A 315 3.60 3.40 22.30
N ALA A 316 3.10 4.56 21.85
CA ALA A 316 2.22 4.63 20.70
C ALA A 316 2.90 3.99 19.45
N PRO A 317 2.14 3.25 18.62
CA PRO A 317 2.70 2.66 17.41
C PRO A 317 3.36 3.70 16.50
N ALA A 318 4.52 3.35 15.94
CA ALA A 318 5.22 4.21 15.00
C ALA A 318 4.35 4.50 13.75
N PRO A 319 4.46 5.70 13.15
CA PRO A 319 3.71 6.06 11.95
C PRO A 319 3.95 5.08 10.80
N SER A 320 2.88 4.74 10.10
CA SER A 320 2.93 4.04 8.81
C SER A 320 2.74 5.04 7.68
N TRP A 321 3.62 5.02 6.70
CA TRP A 321 3.55 5.88 5.54
C TRP A 321 3.06 5.11 4.31
N PRO A 322 2.16 5.68 3.49
CA PRO A 322 1.69 7.08 3.49
C PRO A 322 0.52 7.37 4.44
N ALA A 323 -0.01 6.41 5.19
CA ALA A 323 -1.23 6.59 5.99
C ALA A 323 -1.12 7.77 6.97
N ALA A 324 0.02 7.96 7.62
CA ALA A 324 0.23 9.04 8.58
C ALA A 324 0.57 10.42 7.97
N LEU A 325 0.38 10.61 6.65
CA LEU A 325 0.45 11.95 6.01
C LEU A 325 -0.85 12.72 6.26
N ASP A 326 -0.76 14.01 6.54
CA ASP A 326 -1.90 14.88 6.87
C ASP A 326 -3.02 14.89 5.81
N ASP A 327 -2.67 14.72 4.53
CA ASP A 327 -3.61 14.72 3.40
C ASP A 327 -4.16 13.32 3.04
N VAL A 328 -3.87 12.30 3.85
CA VAL A 328 -4.28 10.89 3.66
C VAL A 328 -5.25 10.48 4.76
N ILE A 329 -6.29 9.74 4.44
CA ILE A 329 -7.17 9.11 5.41
C ILE A 329 -6.55 7.78 5.84
N ALA A 330 -6.05 7.72 7.05
CA ALA A 330 -5.50 6.50 7.65
C ALA A 330 -6.61 5.61 8.20
N VAL A 331 -6.70 4.37 7.73
CA VAL A 331 -7.77 3.45 8.14
C VAL A 331 -7.23 2.26 8.91
N GLY A 332 -7.68 2.13 10.15
CA GLY A 332 -7.49 0.96 11.00
C GLY A 332 -8.59 -0.09 10.83
N ALA A 333 -8.36 -1.28 11.36
CA ALA A 333 -9.26 -2.42 11.24
C ALA A 333 -10.08 -2.65 12.51
N LEU A 334 -11.36 -3.04 12.33
CA LEU A 334 -12.26 -3.57 13.36
C LEU A 334 -12.32 -5.10 13.27
N ASP A 335 -12.35 -5.74 14.44
CA ASP A 335 -12.80 -7.11 14.68
C ASP A 335 -14.16 -7.05 15.38
N GLY A 336 -15.22 -7.17 14.62
CA GLY A 336 -16.54 -6.92 15.15
C GLY A 336 -16.74 -5.45 15.53
N ALA A 337 -17.02 -5.18 16.79
CA ALA A 337 -17.24 -3.83 17.31
C ALA A 337 -15.95 -3.20 17.88
N GLU A 338 -14.90 -3.97 18.07
CA GLU A 338 -13.66 -3.54 18.70
C GLU A 338 -12.56 -3.31 17.65
N ARG A 339 -11.57 -2.51 18.00
CA ARG A 339 -10.38 -2.38 17.16
C ARG A 339 -9.63 -3.72 17.14
N ALA A 340 -9.25 -4.17 15.95
CA ALA A 340 -8.48 -5.41 15.80
C ALA A 340 -7.11 -5.29 16.50
N ALA A 341 -6.65 -6.36 17.15
CA ALA A 341 -5.41 -6.37 17.92
C ALA A 341 -4.16 -5.97 17.08
N PHE A 342 -4.17 -6.27 15.79
CA PHE A 342 -3.10 -5.88 14.88
C PHE A 342 -3.21 -4.44 14.36
N SER A 343 -4.35 -3.77 14.54
CA SER A 343 -4.56 -2.41 14.06
C SER A 343 -3.90 -1.40 15.00
N PRO A 344 -3.11 -0.45 14.49
CA PRO A 344 -2.50 0.57 15.33
C PRO A 344 -3.55 1.39 16.09
N ASP A 345 -3.23 1.71 17.33
CA ASP A 345 -3.97 2.68 18.13
C ASP A 345 -3.11 3.92 18.29
N ALA A 346 -3.34 4.90 17.42
CA ALA A 346 -2.49 6.07 17.34
C ALA A 346 -3.27 7.30 16.86
N PRO A 347 -2.85 8.52 17.25
CA PRO A 347 -3.55 9.76 16.88
C PRO A 347 -3.61 10.04 15.37
N TRP A 348 -2.73 9.42 14.60
CA TRP A 348 -2.70 9.56 13.13
C TRP A 348 -3.64 8.59 12.40
N VAL A 349 -4.41 7.75 13.12
CA VAL A 349 -5.45 6.89 12.53
C VAL A 349 -6.76 7.68 12.50
N ASP A 350 -7.31 7.92 11.31
CA ASP A 350 -8.47 8.79 11.11
C ASP A 350 -9.81 8.05 11.18
N ALA A 351 -9.84 6.76 10.84
CA ALA A 351 -11.08 5.99 10.78
C ALA A 351 -10.85 4.50 11.06
N LEU A 352 -11.94 3.81 11.42
CA LEU A 352 -11.95 2.36 11.58
C LEU A 352 -13.03 1.74 10.70
N ALA A 353 -12.74 0.59 10.09
CA ALA A 353 -13.70 -0.19 9.32
C ALA A 353 -13.45 -1.70 9.51
N PRO A 354 -14.44 -2.58 9.25
CA PRO A 354 -14.24 -4.03 9.34
C PRO A 354 -13.03 -4.48 8.53
N GLY A 355 -12.11 -5.18 9.19
CA GLY A 355 -10.86 -5.64 8.60
C GLY A 355 -10.46 -7.04 9.06
N VAL A 356 -11.31 -7.74 9.82
CA VAL A 356 -11.07 -9.12 10.27
C VAL A 356 -12.11 -10.05 9.65
N ASP A 357 -11.64 -11.16 9.07
CA ASP A 357 -12.47 -12.19 8.42
C ASP A 357 -13.46 -11.62 7.39
N VAL A 358 -13.09 -10.53 6.74
CA VAL A 358 -13.92 -9.94 5.68
C VAL A 358 -13.91 -10.80 4.43
N VAL A 359 -15.03 -10.81 3.71
CA VAL A 359 -15.22 -11.66 2.53
C VAL A 359 -15.05 -10.83 1.26
N SER A 360 -14.24 -11.32 0.32
CA SER A 360 -14.06 -10.70 -0.99
C SER A 360 -13.67 -11.69 -2.08
N THR A 361 -13.57 -11.19 -3.31
CA THR A 361 -13.13 -11.93 -4.49
C THR A 361 -11.68 -12.36 -4.35
N CYS A 362 -11.38 -13.57 -4.76
CA CYS A 362 -10.05 -14.16 -4.71
C CYS A 362 -9.89 -15.18 -5.83
N GLU A 363 -8.66 -15.41 -6.23
CA GLU A 363 -8.29 -16.49 -7.14
C GLU A 363 -7.14 -17.33 -6.58
N PRO A 364 -7.35 -18.07 -5.44
CA PRO A 364 -6.30 -18.84 -4.81
C PRO A 364 -5.76 -19.92 -5.76
N GLN A 365 -4.46 -20.12 -5.77
CA GLN A 365 -3.79 -21.06 -6.67
C GLN A 365 -4.19 -22.52 -6.45
N ASP A 366 -4.53 -22.86 -5.19
CA ASP A 366 -4.77 -24.24 -4.78
C ASP A 366 -6.22 -24.70 -5.03
N THR A 367 -7.15 -23.80 -5.34
CA THR A 367 -8.59 -24.12 -5.44
C THR A 367 -9.11 -24.38 -6.86
N GLY A 368 -8.31 -24.10 -7.88
CA GLY A 368 -8.66 -24.36 -9.28
C GLY A 368 -9.76 -23.48 -9.87
N GLY A 369 -10.12 -22.35 -9.25
CA GLY A 369 -11.15 -21.44 -9.78
C GLY A 369 -11.24 -20.11 -9.01
N THR A 370 -11.97 -19.16 -9.59
CA THR A 370 -12.35 -17.92 -8.93
C THR A 370 -13.30 -18.21 -7.79
N VAL A 371 -13.04 -17.67 -6.60
CA VAL A 371 -13.81 -17.91 -5.38
C VAL A 371 -14.01 -16.62 -4.61
N LEU A 372 -14.84 -16.69 -3.57
CA LEU A 372 -14.77 -15.77 -2.45
C LEU A 372 -13.88 -16.36 -1.36
N ALA A 373 -13.14 -15.52 -0.69
CA ALA A 373 -12.30 -15.92 0.44
C ALA A 373 -12.49 -14.97 1.62
N ARG A 374 -12.04 -15.42 2.81
CA ARG A 374 -11.91 -14.59 4.01
C ARG A 374 -10.47 -14.15 4.17
N TRP A 375 -10.30 -12.89 4.57
CA TRP A 375 -8.97 -12.38 4.86
C TRP A 375 -9.03 -11.27 5.90
N SER A 376 -7.88 -11.00 6.55
CA SER A 376 -7.79 -9.98 7.61
C SER A 376 -6.63 -9.03 7.36
N GLY A 377 -6.84 -7.72 7.61
CA GLY A 377 -5.85 -6.67 7.45
C GLY A 377 -6.46 -5.28 7.37
N THR A 378 -5.70 -4.26 7.76
CA THR A 378 -6.08 -2.85 7.57
C THR A 378 -6.18 -2.47 6.08
N SER A 379 -5.52 -3.21 5.19
CA SER A 379 -5.68 -3.13 3.74
C SER A 379 -7.15 -3.25 3.31
N PHE A 380 -7.89 -4.14 3.94
CA PHE A 380 -9.28 -4.43 3.62
C PHE A 380 -10.23 -3.41 4.25
N ALA A 381 -9.89 -2.91 5.42
CA ALA A 381 -10.58 -1.78 6.03
C ALA A 381 -10.44 -0.50 5.16
N ALA A 382 -9.24 -0.22 4.65
CA ALA A 382 -8.99 0.90 3.73
C ALA A 382 -9.79 0.76 2.42
N ALA A 383 -9.85 -0.44 1.86
CA ALA A 383 -10.66 -0.74 0.68
C ALA A 383 -12.16 -0.50 0.93
N ALA A 384 -12.66 -0.90 2.10
CA ALA A 384 -14.05 -0.67 2.50
C ALA A 384 -14.38 0.82 2.60
N VAL A 385 -13.49 1.62 3.20
CA VAL A 385 -13.65 3.08 3.30
C VAL A 385 -13.56 3.74 1.92
N SER A 386 -12.58 3.35 1.09
CA SER A 386 -12.45 3.85 -0.28
C SER A 386 -13.72 3.62 -1.10
N GLY A 387 -14.29 2.42 -1.00
CA GLY A 387 -15.53 2.07 -1.65
C GLY A 387 -16.74 2.82 -1.07
N ALA A 388 -16.82 3.01 0.25
CA ALA A 388 -17.91 3.75 0.90
C ALA A 388 -17.91 5.24 0.50
N ILE A 389 -16.73 5.84 0.36
CA ILE A 389 -16.58 7.21 -0.18
C ILE A 389 -17.02 7.24 -1.65
N ALA A 390 -16.49 6.31 -2.48
CA ALA A 390 -16.83 6.24 -3.90
C ALA A 390 -18.34 6.04 -4.14
N ALA A 391 -19.02 5.28 -3.26
CA ALA A 391 -20.45 5.06 -3.34
C ALA A 391 -21.27 6.36 -3.24
N GLN A 392 -20.70 7.39 -2.63
CA GLN A 392 -21.35 8.71 -2.44
C GLN A 392 -20.86 9.77 -3.43
N VAL A 393 -19.81 9.49 -4.20
CA VAL A 393 -19.36 10.39 -5.28
C VAL A 393 -20.36 10.31 -6.43
N HIS A 394 -20.83 11.46 -6.86
CA HIS A 394 -21.74 11.60 -8.01
C HIS A 394 -21.56 12.98 -8.63
N GLN A 395 -22.28 13.26 -9.71
CA GLN A 395 -22.21 14.54 -10.39
C GLN A 395 -22.46 15.72 -9.43
N GLY A 396 -21.47 16.59 -9.25
CA GLY A 396 -21.52 17.75 -8.36
C GLY A 396 -21.11 17.48 -6.91
N ARG A 397 -20.72 16.24 -6.55
CA ARG A 397 -20.23 15.90 -5.20
C ARG A 397 -18.83 15.28 -5.28
N THR A 398 -17.87 15.90 -4.62
CA THR A 398 -16.49 15.46 -4.57
C THR A 398 -16.28 14.34 -3.54
N ALA A 399 -15.15 13.61 -3.67
CA ALA A 399 -14.76 12.59 -2.68
C ALA A 399 -14.51 13.18 -1.28
N ARG A 400 -14.03 14.42 -1.19
CA ARG A 400 -13.83 15.11 0.11
C ARG A 400 -15.14 15.45 0.81
N GLU A 401 -16.14 15.92 0.06
CA GLU A 401 -17.49 16.15 0.57
C GLU A 401 -18.15 14.83 0.97
N ALA A 402 -18.00 13.79 0.15
CA ALA A 402 -18.48 12.44 0.45
C ALA A 402 -17.87 11.90 1.76
N TRP A 403 -16.58 12.08 1.95
CA TRP A 403 -15.88 11.69 3.19
C TRP A 403 -16.38 12.49 4.40
N ALA A 404 -16.49 13.81 4.28
CA ALA A 404 -16.95 14.65 5.38
C ALA A 404 -18.35 14.27 5.86
N ASP A 405 -19.27 13.97 4.93
CA ASP A 405 -20.63 13.55 5.28
C ASP A 405 -20.65 12.10 5.82
N LEU A 406 -19.85 11.19 5.24
CA LEU A 406 -19.74 9.82 5.71
C LEU A 406 -19.20 9.79 7.14
N SER A 407 -18.11 10.52 7.40
CA SER A 407 -17.51 10.63 8.73
C SER A 407 -18.52 11.16 9.75
N LYS A 408 -19.22 12.24 9.43
CA LYS A 408 -20.24 12.85 10.30
C LYS A 408 -21.44 11.92 10.57
N ALA A 409 -21.86 11.13 9.58
CA ALA A 409 -22.99 10.22 9.68
C ALA A 409 -22.64 8.89 10.36
N SER A 410 -21.37 8.56 10.46
CA SER A 410 -20.89 7.33 11.10
C SER A 410 -21.03 7.40 12.62
N ARG A 411 -21.08 6.23 13.27
CA ARG A 411 -20.81 6.14 14.70
C ARG A 411 -19.34 6.44 14.93
N HIS A 412 -18.98 6.88 16.12
CA HIS A 412 -17.60 7.16 16.48
C HIS A 412 -17.17 6.27 17.65
N ASP A 413 -15.88 5.96 17.71
CA ASP A 413 -15.27 5.35 18.88
C ASP A 413 -15.06 6.40 20.01
N GLU A 414 -14.41 5.99 21.09
CA GLU A 414 -14.11 6.86 22.25
C GLU A 414 -13.12 7.99 21.93
N ASP A 415 -12.29 7.82 20.90
CA ASP A 415 -11.35 8.85 20.42
C ASP A 415 -11.96 9.76 19.35
N GLY A 416 -13.23 9.57 19.01
CA GLY A 416 -13.93 10.37 18.01
C GLY A 416 -13.66 9.95 16.55
N ARG A 417 -13.08 8.77 16.31
CA ARG A 417 -12.84 8.25 14.95
C ARG A 417 -14.12 7.62 14.37
N PRO A 418 -14.51 7.94 13.12
CA PRO A 418 -15.69 7.34 12.51
C PRO A 418 -15.53 5.84 12.28
N LEU A 419 -16.57 5.09 12.59
CA LEU A 419 -16.70 3.65 12.38
C LEU A 419 -17.46 3.41 11.09
N VAL A 420 -16.74 3.19 9.98
CA VAL A 420 -17.34 3.02 8.65
C VAL A 420 -17.80 1.57 8.47
N ALA A 421 -19.09 1.39 8.20
CA ALA A 421 -19.66 0.06 8.04
C ALA A 421 -19.40 -0.54 6.65
N LEU A 422 -19.26 -1.86 6.57
CA LEU A 422 -19.35 -2.58 5.31
C LEU A 422 -20.80 -2.68 4.84
N GLY A 423 -21.07 -2.19 3.64
CA GLY A 423 -22.36 -2.31 2.98
C GLY A 423 -22.71 -3.79 2.71
N ARG A 424 -24.00 -4.09 2.77
CA ARG A 424 -24.53 -5.40 2.35
C ARG A 424 -24.87 -5.34 0.87
N LEU A 425 -24.28 -6.20 0.09
CA LEU A 425 -24.65 -6.41 -1.31
C LEU A 425 -25.53 -7.65 -1.40
N ALA A 426 -26.67 -7.56 -2.11
CA ALA A 426 -27.56 -8.70 -2.27
C ALA A 426 -26.83 -9.89 -2.90
N GLY A 427 -26.97 -11.07 -2.29
CA GLY A 427 -26.27 -12.28 -2.72
C GLY A 427 -24.82 -12.42 -2.26
N TRP A 428 -24.24 -11.38 -1.61
CA TRP A 428 -22.92 -11.50 -1.03
C TRP A 428 -22.95 -12.24 0.30
N PRO A 429 -22.04 -13.19 0.55
CA PRO A 429 -21.98 -13.90 1.83
C PRO A 429 -21.72 -12.95 2.99
N ALA A 430 -22.24 -13.30 4.17
CA ALA A 430 -21.95 -12.53 5.38
C ALA A 430 -20.47 -12.62 5.74
N ASP A 431 -19.89 -11.50 6.17
CA ASP A 431 -18.56 -11.47 6.80
C ASP A 431 -18.58 -12.35 8.07
N GLY A 432 -17.43 -12.92 8.42
CA GLY A 432 -17.32 -13.90 9.49
C GLY A 432 -17.67 -13.39 10.87
N ARG A 433 -17.90 -14.31 11.75
CA ARG A 433 -18.49 -14.25 13.08
C ARG A 433 -19.86 -13.56 13.13
N ARG A 434 -20.90 -14.39 13.24
CA ARG A 434 -22.17 -13.91 13.79
C ARG A 434 -21.83 -13.27 15.14
N TYR A 435 -22.15 -12.01 15.28
CA TYR A 435 -22.22 -11.38 16.59
C TYR A 435 -23.10 -12.29 17.45
N GLY A 436 -22.49 -12.97 18.41
CA GLY A 436 -23.23 -13.74 19.37
C GLY A 436 -24.24 -12.83 20.01
N SER A 437 -25.52 -13.20 19.97
CA SER A 437 -26.51 -12.55 20.81
C SER A 437 -25.98 -12.59 22.23
N PRO A 438 -26.04 -11.48 22.99
CA PRO A 438 -25.67 -11.50 24.41
C PRO A 438 -26.55 -12.53 25.09
N ARG A 439 -25.91 -13.46 25.83
CA ARG A 439 -26.60 -14.34 26.76
C ARG A 439 -27.03 -13.54 27.97
#